data_fe923f5c52bf313b08b6d53f51f7fdc0
#
_entry.id   fe923f5c52bf313b08b6d53f51f7fdc0
#
_cell.length_a   1.000
_cell.length_b   1.000
_cell.length_c   1.000
_cell.angle_alpha   90.00
_cell.angle_beta   90.00
_cell.angle_gamma   90.00
#
_symmetry.space_group_name_H-M   'P 1'
#
loop_
_entity.id
_entity.type
_entity.pdbx_description
1 polymer ?
#
loop_
_entity_poly.entity_id
_entity_poly.type
_entity_poly.pdbx_seq_one_letter_code
_entity_poly.pdbx_strand_id
1 'polypeptide(L)'
;MKIHFVGIGGVGMSALAQLHAMSGDTVTGSDRLISKGYTDLALWTYLKNLGISLFAQDGSGIDEKTELVVLSSAIEDDNPEIKKAKQLGIQIMHRSELLAKHVATHKTVAVSGTSGKSTTTAMVYDILAFAGLSPSVITGAAILSLQKEQGVFGNVYKGESDILVIEADESDGSIVKYHPYLGLCLNLRKDHKEINILQDYFHTFISHCKHAIVNGEEPNLTAISGKAKTFGLTGGNFHPTAIKADGFGSDFTIQGQEFRLHLPGLHNVANAVAAVAAAVEMGVDLETCAKALNKFTGIARRFASVGSYNKIEVIDDFAHNPHKLGATIEAAHLRGQRVLAFYQPHAFTSIKMLAADFVDSFAKHIGPNDHLWLTEVYYPGGTVPQGVSCQTVYEGLKARGVNVSYDSCRERQLADIAACAQPGDVILVLGARDPTLTDFARKILAALKEPAATTDCAHCLLGNCCMAYKK
;
A
#
# COMPACT_ATOMS: atom_id res chain seq x y z
N MET A 1 -5.09 -27.87 -9.02
CA MET A 1 -5.66 -27.17 -10.20
C MET A 1 -4.53 -26.46 -10.93
N LYS A 2 -4.57 -26.37 -12.29
CA LYS A 2 -3.63 -25.53 -13.05
C LYS A 2 -4.30 -24.21 -13.41
N ILE A 3 -3.73 -23.09 -12.92
CA ILE A 3 -4.32 -21.74 -13.05
C ILE A 3 -3.31 -20.84 -13.75
N HIS A 4 -3.78 -20.05 -14.72
CA HIS A 4 -2.98 -19.02 -15.40
C HIS A 4 -3.49 -17.62 -15.08
N PHE A 5 -2.59 -16.72 -14.64
CA PHE A 5 -2.88 -15.34 -14.28
C PHE A 5 -2.36 -14.37 -15.34
N VAL A 6 -3.27 -13.66 -16.03
CA VAL A 6 -2.92 -12.67 -17.07
C VAL A 6 -2.70 -11.30 -16.42
N GLY A 7 -1.50 -10.73 -16.59
CA GLY A 7 -1.08 -9.51 -15.89
C GLY A 7 -0.69 -9.78 -14.43
N ILE A 8 0.08 -10.85 -14.20
CA ILE A 8 0.46 -11.34 -12.87
C ILE A 8 1.24 -10.33 -12.03
N GLY A 9 1.88 -9.33 -12.64
CA GLY A 9 2.59 -8.26 -11.96
C GLY A 9 1.70 -7.27 -11.20
N GLY A 10 0.40 -7.25 -11.48
CA GLY A 10 -0.55 -6.44 -10.72
C GLY A 10 -0.67 -6.91 -9.27
N VAL A 11 -0.73 -5.98 -8.30
CA VAL A 11 -0.73 -6.29 -6.86
C VAL A 11 -1.79 -7.33 -6.48
N GLY A 12 -3.05 -7.14 -6.90
CA GLY A 12 -4.12 -8.10 -6.59
C GLY A 12 -4.02 -9.42 -7.37
N MET A 13 -3.41 -9.40 -8.56
CA MET A 13 -3.18 -10.61 -9.36
C MET A 13 -2.05 -11.44 -8.77
N SER A 14 -0.91 -10.82 -8.46
CA SER A 14 0.22 -11.50 -7.81
C SER A 14 -0.17 -12.05 -6.44
N ALA A 15 -1.04 -11.36 -5.71
CA ALA A 15 -1.52 -11.83 -4.41
C ALA A 15 -2.30 -13.14 -4.51
N LEU A 16 -3.27 -13.22 -5.42
CA LEU A 16 -4.03 -14.46 -5.64
C LEU A 16 -3.15 -15.58 -6.20
N ALA A 17 -2.24 -15.26 -7.13
CA ALA A 17 -1.29 -16.24 -7.68
C ALA A 17 -0.41 -16.86 -6.58
N GLN A 18 0.11 -16.04 -5.66
CA GLN A 18 0.87 -16.50 -4.50
C GLN A 18 0.05 -17.41 -3.58
N LEU A 19 -1.19 -16.98 -3.24
CA LEU A 19 -2.07 -17.80 -2.37
C LEU A 19 -2.31 -19.19 -2.96
N HIS A 20 -2.60 -19.27 -4.28
CA HIS A 20 -2.82 -20.53 -4.97
C HIS A 20 -1.54 -21.39 -5.02
N ALA A 21 -0.39 -20.80 -5.30
CA ALA A 21 0.90 -21.52 -5.28
C ALA A 21 1.20 -22.07 -3.88
N MET A 22 1.02 -21.26 -2.83
CA MET A 22 1.17 -21.69 -1.42
C MET A 22 0.14 -22.76 -1.02
N SER A 23 -0.98 -22.86 -1.73
CA SER A 23 -2.03 -23.87 -1.53
C SER A 23 -1.77 -25.16 -2.30
N GLY A 24 -0.67 -25.26 -3.07
CA GLY A 24 -0.29 -26.46 -3.81
C GLY A 24 -0.85 -26.51 -5.23
N ASP A 25 -1.49 -25.45 -5.74
CA ASP A 25 -1.91 -25.38 -7.13
C ASP A 25 -0.72 -25.19 -8.06
N THR A 26 -0.81 -25.66 -9.30
CA THR A 26 0.14 -25.36 -10.36
C THR A 26 -0.18 -23.98 -10.94
N VAL A 27 0.65 -22.99 -10.66
CA VAL A 27 0.39 -21.61 -11.07
C VAL A 27 1.34 -21.19 -12.19
N THR A 28 0.76 -20.61 -13.24
CA THR A 28 1.48 -19.93 -14.31
C THR A 28 0.97 -18.49 -14.43
N GLY A 29 1.75 -17.60 -15.02
CA GLY A 29 1.28 -16.25 -15.27
C GLY A 29 2.10 -15.52 -16.32
N SER A 30 1.49 -14.49 -16.88
CA SER A 30 2.09 -13.64 -17.90
C SER A 30 2.01 -12.17 -17.52
N ASP A 31 2.92 -11.37 -18.04
CA ASP A 31 2.89 -9.92 -17.85
C ASP A 31 3.50 -9.17 -19.05
N ARG A 32 2.96 -7.97 -19.34
CA ARG A 32 3.48 -7.08 -20.40
C ARG A 32 4.92 -6.63 -20.14
N LEU A 33 5.32 -6.50 -18.87
CA LEU A 33 6.69 -6.14 -18.53
C LEU A 33 7.66 -7.25 -18.95
N ILE A 34 7.27 -8.52 -18.79
CA ILE A 34 8.06 -9.66 -19.26
C ILE A 34 8.17 -9.64 -20.77
N SER A 35 7.07 -9.39 -21.49
CA SER A 35 7.05 -9.25 -22.94
C SER A 35 7.96 -8.12 -23.45
N LYS A 36 8.18 -7.08 -22.63
CA LYS A 36 9.08 -5.95 -22.94
C LYS A 36 10.53 -6.18 -22.49
N GLY A 37 10.86 -7.38 -21.99
CA GLY A 37 12.21 -7.75 -21.56
C GLY A 37 12.59 -7.33 -20.12
N TYR A 38 11.67 -6.86 -19.30
CA TYR A 38 11.92 -6.58 -17.88
C TYR A 38 11.86 -7.89 -17.08
N THR A 39 12.97 -8.64 -17.06
CA THR A 39 13.02 -9.98 -16.44
C THR A 39 13.62 -10.02 -15.04
N ASP A 40 14.23 -8.92 -14.57
CA ASP A 40 15.05 -8.88 -13.35
C ASP A 40 14.35 -8.14 -12.18
N LEU A 41 13.02 -8.06 -12.18
CA LEU A 41 12.29 -7.47 -11.07
C LEU A 41 12.28 -8.43 -9.87
N ALA A 42 12.44 -7.89 -8.66
CA ALA A 42 12.39 -8.65 -7.41
C ALA A 42 11.10 -9.49 -7.27
N LEU A 43 9.97 -8.97 -7.75
CA LEU A 43 8.70 -9.69 -7.78
C LEU A 43 8.80 -10.98 -8.63
N TRP A 44 9.46 -10.93 -9.81
CA TRP A 44 9.60 -12.11 -10.66
C TRP A 44 10.45 -13.19 -10.01
N THR A 45 11.55 -12.80 -9.40
CA THR A 45 12.41 -13.71 -8.63
C THR A 45 11.63 -14.37 -7.51
N TYR A 46 10.85 -13.59 -6.77
CA TYR A 46 10.03 -14.11 -5.69
C TYR A 46 8.96 -15.08 -6.17
N LEU A 47 8.20 -14.74 -7.23
CA LEU A 47 7.17 -15.62 -7.80
C LEU A 47 7.77 -16.94 -8.34
N LYS A 48 8.92 -16.88 -8.99
CA LYS A 48 9.66 -18.09 -9.44
C LYS A 48 10.08 -18.96 -8.25
N ASN A 49 10.54 -18.38 -7.16
CA ASN A 49 10.90 -19.12 -5.94
C ASN A 49 9.70 -19.84 -5.30
N LEU A 50 8.47 -19.32 -5.52
CA LEU A 50 7.23 -20.00 -5.14
C LEU A 50 6.81 -21.09 -6.14
N GLY A 51 7.61 -21.39 -7.17
CA GLY A 51 7.27 -22.38 -8.20
C GLY A 51 6.36 -21.87 -9.30
N ILE A 52 6.07 -20.54 -9.37
CA ILE A 52 5.23 -19.94 -10.40
C ILE A 52 6.02 -19.79 -11.70
N SER A 53 5.53 -20.37 -12.79
CA SER A 53 6.14 -20.22 -14.12
C SER A 53 5.65 -18.94 -14.79
N LEU A 54 6.59 -18.11 -15.26
CA LEU A 54 6.31 -16.80 -15.84
C LEU A 54 6.54 -16.81 -17.36
N PHE A 55 5.63 -16.18 -18.10
CA PHE A 55 5.59 -16.15 -19.56
C PHE A 55 5.44 -14.73 -20.11
N ALA A 56 5.78 -14.54 -21.38
CA ALA A 56 5.34 -13.38 -22.13
C ALA A 56 3.80 -13.42 -22.28
N GLN A 57 3.19 -12.25 -22.49
CA GLN A 57 1.73 -12.16 -22.63
C GLN A 57 1.30 -12.42 -24.10
N ASP A 58 1.61 -13.64 -24.58
CA ASP A 58 1.42 -14.09 -25.98
C ASP A 58 0.61 -15.39 -26.10
N GLY A 59 0.15 -15.93 -24.98
CA GLY A 59 -0.59 -17.18 -24.90
C GLY A 59 0.28 -18.42 -24.73
N SER A 60 1.63 -18.31 -24.70
CA SER A 60 2.51 -19.47 -24.52
C SER A 60 2.37 -20.14 -23.15
N GLY A 61 1.91 -19.41 -22.12
CA GLY A 61 1.68 -19.90 -20.77
C GLY A 61 0.40 -20.74 -20.57
N ILE A 62 -0.46 -20.82 -21.58
CA ILE A 62 -1.76 -21.52 -21.55
C ILE A 62 -1.69 -22.78 -22.42
N ASP A 63 -2.08 -23.93 -21.88
CA ASP A 63 -2.16 -25.20 -22.59
C ASP A 63 -3.48 -25.95 -22.25
N GLU A 64 -3.69 -27.11 -22.84
CA GLU A 64 -4.87 -27.96 -22.65
C GLU A 64 -5.06 -28.44 -21.20
N LYS A 65 -4.02 -28.40 -20.37
CA LYS A 65 -4.08 -28.78 -18.95
C LYS A 65 -4.49 -27.58 -18.06
N THR A 66 -4.55 -26.37 -18.63
CA THR A 66 -4.97 -25.17 -17.91
C THR A 66 -6.48 -25.25 -17.63
N GLU A 67 -6.87 -25.21 -16.37
CA GLU A 67 -8.26 -25.34 -15.93
C GLU A 67 -8.96 -23.99 -15.74
N LEU A 68 -8.18 -22.95 -15.40
CA LEU A 68 -8.70 -21.62 -15.13
C LEU A 68 -7.74 -20.54 -15.64
N VAL A 69 -8.26 -19.53 -16.32
CA VAL A 69 -7.53 -18.29 -16.66
C VAL A 69 -8.14 -17.13 -15.88
N VAL A 70 -7.30 -16.42 -15.13
CA VAL A 70 -7.72 -15.29 -14.28
C VAL A 70 -7.29 -13.98 -14.93
N LEU A 71 -8.23 -13.03 -15.03
CA LEU A 71 -8.05 -11.72 -15.65
C LEU A 71 -8.25 -10.59 -14.64
N SER A 72 -7.62 -9.45 -14.89
CA SER A 72 -7.97 -8.17 -14.27
C SER A 72 -8.70 -7.25 -15.24
N SER A 73 -9.35 -6.21 -14.74
CA SER A 73 -10.01 -5.18 -15.55
C SER A 73 -9.08 -4.37 -16.47
N ALA A 74 -7.75 -4.53 -16.31
CA ALA A 74 -6.75 -3.86 -17.16
C ALA A 74 -6.39 -4.66 -18.44
N ILE A 75 -6.97 -5.87 -18.63
CA ILE A 75 -6.70 -6.72 -19.77
C ILE A 75 -7.77 -6.47 -20.83
N GLU A 76 -7.34 -6.11 -22.03
CA GLU A 76 -8.23 -5.85 -23.17
C GLU A 76 -8.78 -7.16 -23.76
N ASP A 77 -10.01 -7.13 -24.32
CA ASP A 77 -10.71 -8.29 -24.86
C ASP A 77 -10.01 -8.96 -26.07
N ASP A 78 -9.17 -8.22 -26.77
CA ASP A 78 -8.39 -8.72 -27.92
C ASP A 78 -7.06 -9.38 -27.53
N ASN A 79 -6.78 -9.50 -26.22
CA ASN A 79 -5.57 -10.12 -25.70
C ASN A 79 -5.40 -11.56 -26.23
N PRO A 80 -4.20 -11.95 -26.70
CA PRO A 80 -3.93 -13.29 -27.25
C PRO A 80 -4.28 -14.44 -26.28
N GLU A 81 -4.11 -14.23 -24.99
CA GLU A 81 -4.37 -15.22 -23.95
C GLU A 81 -5.87 -15.46 -23.76
N ILE A 82 -6.69 -14.39 -23.83
CA ILE A 82 -8.15 -14.52 -23.83
C ILE A 82 -8.63 -15.32 -25.06
N LYS A 83 -8.07 -15.02 -26.23
CA LYS A 83 -8.39 -15.75 -27.47
C LYS A 83 -8.05 -17.22 -27.35
N LYS A 84 -6.84 -17.53 -26.86
CA LYS A 84 -6.40 -18.92 -26.67
C LYS A 84 -7.24 -19.67 -25.65
N ALA A 85 -7.55 -19.05 -24.48
CA ALA A 85 -8.41 -19.66 -23.49
C ALA A 85 -9.80 -20.01 -24.06
N LYS A 86 -10.39 -19.10 -24.83
CA LYS A 86 -11.68 -19.34 -25.52
C LYS A 86 -11.57 -20.47 -26.57
N GLN A 87 -10.49 -20.53 -27.34
CA GLN A 87 -10.25 -21.59 -28.33
C GLN A 87 -10.14 -22.98 -27.68
N LEU A 88 -9.52 -23.06 -26.49
CA LEU A 88 -9.36 -24.30 -25.74
C LEU A 88 -10.56 -24.61 -24.83
N GLY A 89 -11.60 -23.77 -24.81
CA GLY A 89 -12.75 -23.94 -23.93
C GLY A 89 -12.46 -23.82 -22.42
N ILE A 90 -11.36 -23.12 -22.07
CA ILE A 90 -10.94 -22.96 -20.69
C ILE A 90 -11.82 -21.91 -19.99
N GLN A 91 -12.18 -22.17 -18.75
CA GLN A 91 -12.91 -21.19 -17.93
C GLN A 91 -12.10 -19.91 -17.74
N ILE A 92 -12.73 -18.77 -17.97
CA ILE A 92 -12.17 -17.44 -17.71
C ILE A 92 -12.92 -16.83 -16.53
N MET A 93 -12.19 -16.25 -15.58
CA MET A 93 -12.74 -15.62 -14.38
C MET A 93 -12.07 -14.29 -14.08
N HIS A 94 -12.83 -13.31 -13.64
CA HIS A 94 -12.25 -12.06 -13.15
C HIS A 94 -11.61 -12.26 -11.76
N ARG A 95 -10.49 -11.57 -11.47
CA ARG A 95 -9.77 -11.66 -10.18
C ARG A 95 -10.68 -11.44 -8.96
N SER A 96 -11.64 -10.50 -9.08
CA SER A 96 -12.59 -10.21 -7.98
C SER A 96 -13.57 -11.34 -7.71
N GLU A 97 -13.90 -12.14 -8.73
CA GLU A 97 -14.76 -13.33 -8.58
C GLU A 97 -14.00 -14.47 -7.92
N LEU A 98 -12.70 -14.63 -8.27
CA LEU A 98 -11.84 -15.59 -7.61
C LEU A 98 -11.66 -15.22 -6.13
N LEU A 99 -11.41 -13.94 -5.82
CA LEU A 99 -11.33 -13.47 -4.43
C LEU A 99 -12.67 -13.66 -3.69
N ALA A 100 -13.81 -13.38 -4.34
CA ALA A 100 -15.12 -13.61 -3.73
C ALA A 100 -15.38 -15.08 -3.39
N LYS A 101 -14.88 -16.03 -4.19
CA LYS A 101 -14.92 -17.46 -3.85
C LYS A 101 -14.11 -17.77 -2.60
N HIS A 102 -12.90 -17.21 -2.46
CA HIS A 102 -12.12 -17.36 -1.22
C HIS A 102 -12.84 -16.77 -0.02
N VAL A 103 -13.43 -15.57 -0.17
CA VAL A 103 -14.21 -14.91 0.90
C VAL A 103 -15.36 -15.81 1.37
N ALA A 104 -16.07 -16.45 0.45
CA ALA A 104 -17.23 -17.27 0.76
C ALA A 104 -16.87 -18.64 1.39
N THR A 105 -15.65 -19.14 1.14
CA THR A 105 -15.21 -20.47 1.63
C THR A 105 -14.41 -20.41 2.93
N HIS A 106 -14.08 -19.23 3.40
CA HIS A 106 -13.29 -19.01 4.63
C HIS A 106 -14.08 -18.18 5.66
N LYS A 107 -13.69 -18.27 6.92
CA LYS A 107 -14.13 -17.33 7.96
C LYS A 107 -13.41 -16.00 7.76
N THR A 108 -13.92 -15.19 6.82
CA THR A 108 -13.23 -14.01 6.32
C THR A 108 -13.51 -12.77 7.16
N VAL A 109 -12.44 -12.04 7.53
CA VAL A 109 -12.49 -10.65 7.98
C VAL A 109 -12.11 -9.75 6.79
N ALA A 110 -13.06 -8.94 6.32
CA ALA A 110 -12.90 -8.06 5.17
C ALA A 110 -12.85 -6.59 5.63
N VAL A 111 -11.70 -5.94 5.44
CA VAL A 111 -11.46 -4.56 5.86
C VAL A 111 -11.65 -3.61 4.69
N SER A 112 -12.63 -2.70 4.79
CA SER A 112 -12.97 -1.73 3.77
C SER A 112 -12.94 -0.29 4.30
N GLY A 113 -12.88 0.67 3.37
CA GLY A 113 -12.81 2.10 3.64
C GLY A 113 -11.99 2.83 2.59
N THR A 114 -12.23 4.10 2.39
CA THR A 114 -11.47 4.93 1.44
C THR A 114 -10.03 5.19 1.90
N SER A 115 -9.75 5.00 3.20
CA SER A 115 -8.40 5.15 3.78
C SER A 115 -8.19 4.16 4.92
N GLY A 116 -6.92 3.80 5.20
CA GLY A 116 -6.54 2.97 6.35
C GLY A 116 -6.65 1.46 6.13
N LYS A 117 -7.23 0.99 5.01
CA LYS A 117 -7.47 -0.43 4.72
C LYS A 117 -6.25 -1.32 4.99
N SER A 118 -5.14 -1.09 4.29
CA SER A 118 -3.95 -1.95 4.37
C SER A 118 -3.35 -2.00 5.78
N THR A 119 -3.29 -0.84 6.47
CA THR A 119 -2.76 -0.76 7.84
C THR A 119 -3.64 -1.55 8.80
N THR A 120 -4.96 -1.37 8.72
CA THR A 120 -5.91 -2.09 9.59
C THR A 120 -5.92 -3.58 9.27
N THR A 121 -5.87 -3.98 7.98
CA THR A 121 -5.75 -5.39 7.57
C THR A 121 -4.51 -6.04 8.17
N ALA A 122 -3.38 -5.34 8.15
CA ALA A 122 -2.13 -5.82 8.75
C ALA A 122 -2.24 -5.94 10.29
N MET A 123 -2.84 -4.94 10.96
CA MET A 123 -3.07 -5.00 12.41
C MET A 123 -3.99 -6.17 12.80
N VAL A 124 -5.09 -6.38 12.07
CA VAL A 124 -5.99 -7.53 12.30
C VAL A 124 -5.22 -8.83 12.11
N TYR A 125 -4.48 -8.96 11.02
CA TYR A 125 -3.67 -10.15 10.75
C TYR A 125 -2.67 -10.41 11.89
N ASP A 126 -1.87 -9.42 12.27
CA ASP A 126 -0.84 -9.56 13.30
C ASP A 126 -1.46 -9.92 14.68
N ILE A 127 -2.61 -9.35 15.04
CA ILE A 127 -3.32 -9.71 16.27
C ILE A 127 -3.77 -11.17 16.23
N LEU A 128 -4.42 -11.61 15.16
CA LEU A 128 -4.91 -12.99 15.02
C LEU A 128 -3.75 -13.99 14.97
N ALA A 129 -2.67 -13.66 14.27
CA ALA A 129 -1.46 -14.49 14.20
C ALA A 129 -0.78 -14.59 15.58
N PHE A 130 -0.65 -13.46 16.30
CA PHE A 130 -0.09 -13.42 17.66
C PHE A 130 -0.93 -14.23 18.66
N ALA A 131 -2.24 -14.27 18.48
CA ALA A 131 -3.18 -15.11 19.25
C ALA A 131 -3.09 -16.61 18.89
N GLY A 132 -2.21 -17.03 17.97
CA GLY A 132 -2.02 -18.42 17.56
C GLY A 132 -3.12 -18.95 16.62
N LEU A 133 -3.94 -18.08 16.02
CA LEU A 133 -5.05 -18.49 15.17
C LEU A 133 -4.62 -18.81 13.73
N SER A 134 -3.36 -18.64 13.38
CA SER A 134 -2.77 -18.98 12.06
C SER A 134 -3.61 -18.55 10.85
N PRO A 135 -3.99 -17.25 10.72
CA PRO A 135 -4.82 -16.78 9.62
C PRO A 135 -4.05 -16.68 8.30
N SER A 136 -4.76 -16.78 7.19
CA SER A 136 -4.29 -16.32 5.89
C SER A 136 -4.55 -14.82 5.71
N VAL A 137 -3.74 -14.13 4.89
CA VAL A 137 -3.95 -12.71 4.59
C VAL A 137 -3.71 -12.40 3.12
N ILE A 138 -4.51 -11.48 2.57
CA ILE A 138 -4.32 -10.83 1.27
C ILE A 138 -4.49 -9.33 1.46
N THR A 139 -3.44 -8.54 1.17
CA THR A 139 -3.46 -7.09 1.33
C THR A 139 -2.75 -6.36 0.19
N GLY A 140 -3.06 -5.09 0.02
CA GLY A 140 -2.46 -4.22 -1.02
C GLY A 140 -1.06 -3.72 -0.70
N ALA A 141 -0.55 -3.94 0.54
CA ALA A 141 0.78 -3.51 0.96
C ALA A 141 1.49 -4.63 1.72
N ALA A 142 2.81 -4.63 1.68
CA ALA A 142 3.60 -5.63 2.39
C ALA A 142 3.59 -5.40 3.91
N ILE A 143 3.25 -6.42 4.67
CA ILE A 143 3.29 -6.45 6.13
C ILE A 143 4.74 -6.71 6.56
N LEU A 144 5.33 -5.82 7.35
CA LEU A 144 6.75 -5.88 7.70
C LEU A 144 7.09 -7.08 8.60
N SER A 145 6.18 -7.48 9.49
CA SER A 145 6.33 -8.69 10.31
C SER A 145 6.46 -9.94 9.44
N LEU A 146 5.61 -10.09 8.41
CA LEU A 146 5.68 -11.20 7.47
C LEU A 146 6.98 -11.24 6.66
N GLN A 147 7.45 -10.08 6.19
CA GLN A 147 8.73 -10.02 5.46
C GLN A 147 9.89 -10.48 6.33
N LYS A 148 9.92 -10.04 7.59
CA LYS A 148 11.00 -10.34 8.53
C LYS A 148 10.97 -11.78 9.05
N GLU A 149 9.80 -12.28 9.42
CA GLU A 149 9.65 -13.56 10.13
C GLU A 149 9.49 -14.74 9.19
N GLN A 150 8.83 -14.54 8.06
CA GLN A 150 8.47 -15.60 7.12
C GLN A 150 9.28 -15.56 5.82
N GLY A 151 10.09 -14.51 5.58
CA GLY A 151 10.88 -14.36 4.36
C GLY A 151 10.05 -14.24 3.08
N VAL A 152 8.77 -13.86 3.21
CA VAL A 152 7.84 -13.69 2.08
C VAL A 152 7.80 -12.24 1.60
N PHE A 153 7.17 -11.99 0.45
CA PHE A 153 7.02 -10.63 -0.08
C PHE A 153 6.17 -9.73 0.84
N GLY A 154 5.30 -10.34 1.65
CA GLY A 154 4.60 -9.70 2.77
C GLY A 154 3.19 -9.20 2.46
N ASN A 155 2.73 -9.26 1.22
CA ASN A 155 1.36 -8.89 0.86
C ASN A 155 0.37 -10.07 0.87
N VAL A 156 0.90 -11.28 1.00
CA VAL A 156 0.13 -12.53 1.11
C VAL A 156 0.84 -13.49 2.04
N TYR A 157 0.08 -14.18 2.83
CA TYR A 157 0.51 -15.36 3.60
C TYR A 157 -0.62 -16.35 3.68
N LYS A 158 -0.32 -17.64 3.54
CA LYS A 158 -1.27 -18.73 3.74
C LYS A 158 -1.04 -19.33 5.12
N GLY A 159 -1.99 -19.09 6.03
CA GLY A 159 -2.05 -19.74 7.33
C GLY A 159 -2.65 -21.15 7.25
N GLU A 160 -2.70 -21.83 8.38
CA GLU A 160 -3.20 -23.21 8.49
C GLU A 160 -4.70 -23.28 8.80
N SER A 161 -5.29 -22.18 9.32
CA SER A 161 -6.70 -22.14 9.68
C SER A 161 -7.59 -21.76 8.49
N ASP A 162 -8.91 -21.83 8.71
CA ASP A 162 -9.94 -21.34 7.78
C ASP A 162 -10.16 -19.82 7.85
N ILE A 163 -9.37 -19.10 8.67
CA ILE A 163 -9.47 -17.64 8.81
C ILE A 163 -8.72 -16.98 7.64
N LEU A 164 -9.40 -16.05 6.97
CA LEU A 164 -8.83 -15.21 5.92
C LEU A 164 -9.04 -13.73 6.26
N VAL A 165 -7.97 -12.94 6.25
CA VAL A 165 -8.05 -11.48 6.40
C VAL A 165 -7.80 -10.84 5.04
N ILE A 166 -8.70 -10.00 4.57
CA ILE A 166 -8.54 -9.33 3.27
C ILE A 166 -8.70 -7.82 3.36
N GLU A 167 -7.98 -7.13 2.48
CA GLU A 167 -8.30 -5.76 2.11
C GLU A 167 -9.41 -5.78 1.04
N ALA A 168 -10.59 -5.25 1.38
CA ALA A 168 -11.75 -5.16 0.49
C ALA A 168 -11.80 -3.77 -0.15
N ASP A 169 -11.30 -3.66 -1.39
CA ASP A 169 -11.21 -2.40 -2.12
C ASP A 169 -12.56 -2.07 -2.78
N GLU A 170 -13.00 -0.83 -2.58
CA GLU A 170 -14.26 -0.31 -3.12
C GLU A 170 -14.09 0.34 -4.51
N SER A 171 -12.86 0.63 -4.93
CA SER A 171 -12.58 1.48 -6.10
C SER A 171 -13.11 0.91 -7.41
N ASP A 172 -13.06 -0.42 -7.60
CA ASP A 172 -13.58 -1.13 -8.77
C ASP A 172 -15.03 -1.64 -8.61
N GLY A 173 -15.63 -1.40 -7.44
CA GLY A 173 -16.98 -1.86 -7.10
C GLY A 173 -17.07 -3.36 -6.78
N SER A 174 -15.97 -4.07 -6.74
CA SER A 174 -15.97 -5.53 -6.47
C SER A 174 -16.43 -5.89 -5.06
N ILE A 175 -16.38 -4.93 -4.12
CA ILE A 175 -16.77 -5.11 -2.72
C ILE A 175 -18.20 -5.67 -2.57
N VAL A 176 -19.12 -5.36 -3.49
CA VAL A 176 -20.51 -5.85 -3.47
C VAL A 176 -20.62 -7.37 -3.70
N LYS A 177 -19.57 -8.02 -4.19
CA LYS A 177 -19.52 -9.48 -4.42
C LYS A 177 -19.14 -10.28 -3.17
N TYR A 178 -18.67 -9.60 -2.11
CA TYR A 178 -18.11 -10.26 -0.93
C TYR A 178 -19.20 -10.54 0.12
N HIS A 179 -19.18 -11.75 0.67
CA HIS A 179 -20.05 -12.22 1.76
C HIS A 179 -19.18 -12.69 2.93
N PRO A 180 -18.47 -11.76 3.63
CA PRO A 180 -17.54 -12.14 4.68
C PRO A 180 -18.25 -12.52 5.98
N TYR A 181 -17.53 -13.26 6.84
CA TYR A 181 -17.96 -13.48 8.22
C TYR A 181 -18.03 -12.17 9.00
N LEU A 182 -17.00 -11.31 8.85
CA LEU A 182 -16.92 -10.00 9.48
C LEU A 182 -16.53 -8.93 8.47
N GLY A 183 -17.37 -7.92 8.30
CA GLY A 183 -17.04 -6.70 7.57
C GLY A 183 -16.63 -5.58 8.51
N LEU A 184 -15.50 -4.96 8.25
CA LEU A 184 -14.97 -3.82 9.01
C LEU A 184 -14.89 -2.60 8.10
N CYS A 185 -15.73 -1.56 8.36
CA CYS A 185 -15.79 -0.36 7.53
C CYS A 185 -15.18 0.84 8.26
N LEU A 186 -14.04 1.34 7.76
CA LEU A 186 -13.23 2.34 8.45
C LEU A 186 -13.73 3.78 8.22
N ASN A 187 -14.01 4.12 6.98
CA ASN A 187 -14.46 5.45 6.58
C ASN A 187 -15.03 5.40 5.15
N LEU A 188 -15.84 6.40 4.81
CA LEU A 188 -16.45 6.54 3.50
C LEU A 188 -16.41 8.03 3.10
N ARG A 189 -15.41 8.38 2.29
CA ARG A 189 -15.18 9.74 1.82
C ARG A 189 -15.09 9.75 0.29
N LYS A 190 -15.39 10.89 -0.32
CA LYS A 190 -15.22 11.06 -1.76
C LYS A 190 -13.76 10.84 -2.13
N ASP A 191 -13.51 9.88 -3.03
CA ASP A 191 -12.19 9.59 -3.59
C ASP A 191 -12.32 9.47 -5.12
N HIS A 192 -12.43 8.26 -5.68
CA HIS A 192 -12.51 8.04 -7.14
C HIS A 192 -13.95 8.04 -7.70
N LYS A 193 -14.96 8.01 -6.83
CA LYS A 193 -16.39 7.95 -7.18
C LYS A 193 -17.19 8.94 -6.34
N GLU A 194 -18.39 9.27 -6.83
CA GLU A 194 -19.32 10.08 -6.08
C GLU A 194 -19.81 9.35 -4.82
N ILE A 195 -20.10 10.11 -3.76
CA ILE A 195 -20.37 9.58 -2.43
C ILE A 195 -21.60 8.65 -2.39
N ASN A 196 -22.64 8.96 -3.17
CA ASN A 196 -23.84 8.13 -3.26
C ASN A 196 -23.55 6.74 -3.83
N ILE A 197 -22.71 6.64 -4.86
CA ILE A 197 -22.30 5.36 -5.45
C ILE A 197 -21.52 4.53 -4.42
N LEU A 198 -20.63 5.18 -3.68
CA LEU A 198 -19.88 4.52 -2.62
C LEU A 198 -20.81 4.07 -1.48
N GLN A 199 -21.80 4.89 -1.09
CA GLN A 199 -22.80 4.51 -0.09
C GLN A 199 -23.57 3.24 -0.51
N ASP A 200 -23.97 3.14 -1.77
CA ASP A 200 -24.66 1.93 -2.29
C ASP A 200 -23.75 0.69 -2.21
N TYR A 201 -22.46 0.84 -2.54
CA TYR A 201 -21.51 -0.26 -2.44
C TYR A 201 -21.33 -0.72 -0.98
N PHE A 202 -21.11 0.22 -0.07
CA PHE A 202 -20.92 -0.09 1.35
C PHE A 202 -22.20 -0.63 2.00
N HIS A 203 -23.37 -0.10 1.65
CA HIS A 203 -24.66 -0.62 2.12
C HIS A 203 -24.84 -2.09 1.69
N THR A 204 -24.58 -2.40 0.42
CA THR A 204 -24.64 -3.77 -0.10
C THR A 204 -23.62 -4.67 0.63
N PHE A 205 -22.37 -4.22 0.78
CA PHE A 205 -21.34 -4.96 1.49
C PHE A 205 -21.72 -5.24 2.94
N ILE A 206 -22.17 -4.23 3.69
CA ILE A 206 -22.61 -4.39 5.09
C ILE A 206 -23.77 -5.37 5.19
N SER A 207 -24.72 -5.34 4.26
CA SER A 207 -25.86 -6.25 4.25
C SER A 207 -25.48 -7.71 3.96
N HIS A 208 -24.36 -7.94 3.28
CA HIS A 208 -23.81 -9.27 2.99
C HIS A 208 -22.94 -9.84 4.11
N CYS A 209 -22.52 -9.03 5.08
CA CYS A 209 -21.71 -9.49 6.20
C CYS A 209 -22.56 -10.27 7.22
N LYS A 210 -22.01 -11.36 7.77
CA LYS A 210 -22.65 -12.03 8.91
C LYS A 210 -22.59 -11.13 10.17
N HIS A 211 -21.46 -10.45 10.38
CA HIS A 211 -21.24 -9.44 11.38
C HIS A 211 -20.64 -8.19 10.71
N ALA A 212 -21.02 -7.01 11.17
CA ALA A 212 -20.44 -5.75 10.67
C ALA A 212 -20.02 -4.86 11.83
N ILE A 213 -18.87 -4.22 11.66
CA ILE A 213 -18.34 -3.19 12.55
C ILE A 213 -18.03 -1.97 11.69
N VAL A 214 -18.56 -0.81 12.07
CA VAL A 214 -18.42 0.43 11.30
C VAL A 214 -17.89 1.56 12.17
N ASN A 215 -17.21 2.51 11.56
CA ASN A 215 -16.84 3.74 12.26
C ASN A 215 -18.10 4.57 12.56
N GLY A 216 -18.45 4.70 13.85
CA GLY A 216 -19.62 5.44 14.32
C GLY A 216 -19.48 6.96 14.23
N GLU A 217 -18.29 7.47 13.92
CA GLU A 217 -18.00 8.89 13.76
C GLU A 217 -17.99 9.34 12.29
N GLU A 218 -18.20 8.40 11.35
CA GLU A 218 -18.23 8.67 9.92
C GLU A 218 -19.69 8.77 9.45
N PRO A 219 -20.23 10.00 9.21
CA PRO A 219 -21.67 10.18 8.92
C PRO A 219 -22.15 9.37 7.72
N ASN A 220 -21.31 9.22 6.69
CA ASN A 220 -21.68 8.48 5.49
C ASN A 220 -21.82 6.97 5.75
N LEU A 221 -21.15 6.42 6.76
CA LEU A 221 -21.29 5.03 7.18
C LEU A 221 -22.45 4.84 8.15
N THR A 222 -22.62 5.75 9.12
CA THR A 222 -23.71 5.65 10.11
C THR A 222 -25.08 5.69 9.46
N ALA A 223 -25.24 6.46 8.37
CA ALA A 223 -26.47 6.53 7.60
C ALA A 223 -26.93 5.19 6.98
N ILE A 224 -25.98 4.24 6.78
CA ILE A 224 -26.21 2.97 6.09
C ILE A 224 -25.89 1.72 6.95
N SER A 225 -25.43 1.92 8.19
CA SER A 225 -24.88 0.83 9.02
C SER A 225 -25.91 -0.07 9.70
N GLY A 226 -27.16 0.35 9.80
CA GLY A 226 -28.22 -0.42 10.44
C GLY A 226 -27.91 -0.78 11.90
N LYS A 227 -27.82 -2.08 12.22
CA LYS A 227 -27.50 -2.61 13.56
C LYS A 227 -26.04 -3.01 13.75
N ALA A 228 -25.13 -2.55 12.90
CA ALA A 228 -23.70 -2.85 13.03
C ALA A 228 -23.15 -2.35 14.38
N LYS A 229 -22.19 -3.08 14.94
CA LYS A 229 -21.39 -2.56 16.06
C LYS A 229 -20.57 -1.37 15.58
N THR A 230 -20.21 -0.48 16.50
CA THR A 230 -19.48 0.73 16.15
C THR A 230 -18.14 0.82 16.86
N PHE A 231 -17.17 1.41 16.19
CA PHE A 231 -15.93 1.90 16.80
C PHE A 231 -15.75 3.39 16.49
N GLY A 232 -14.87 4.06 17.22
CA GLY A 232 -14.55 5.47 16.98
C GLY A 232 -13.41 5.92 17.89
N LEU A 233 -13.01 7.19 17.80
CA LEU A 233 -12.04 7.81 18.70
C LEU A 233 -12.66 8.38 19.97
N THR A 234 -13.92 8.81 19.90
CA THR A 234 -14.63 9.50 20.98
C THR A 234 -15.84 8.72 21.49
N GLY A 235 -16.30 7.70 20.71
CA GLY A 235 -17.50 6.94 21.06
C GLY A 235 -17.62 5.63 20.30
N GLY A 236 -18.74 4.92 20.54
CA GLY A 236 -19.01 3.60 19.94
C GLY A 236 -18.80 2.45 20.95
N ASN A 237 -19.07 1.22 20.49
CA ASN A 237 -18.87 0.02 21.32
C ASN A 237 -17.38 -0.20 21.65
N PHE A 238 -16.49 0.21 20.75
CA PHE A 238 -15.05 0.23 20.93
C PHE A 238 -14.54 1.65 20.70
N HIS A 239 -13.99 2.26 21.73
CA HIS A 239 -13.35 3.58 21.65
C HIS A 239 -12.24 3.69 22.67
N PRO A 240 -11.19 4.46 22.39
CA PRO A 240 -10.10 4.65 23.31
C PRO A 240 -10.44 5.73 24.32
N THR A 241 -9.83 5.63 25.49
CA THR A 241 -9.75 6.70 26.48
C THR A 241 -8.30 7.06 26.76
N ALA A 242 -8.04 8.23 27.34
CA ALA A 242 -6.70 8.66 27.76
C ALA A 242 -5.63 8.58 26.66
N ILE A 243 -5.94 9.02 25.42
CA ILE A 243 -4.97 9.02 24.33
C ILE A 243 -3.84 10.01 24.63
N LYS A 244 -2.60 9.50 24.61
CA LYS A 244 -1.36 10.28 24.70
C LYS A 244 -0.51 9.94 23.47
N ALA A 245 -0.37 10.90 22.56
CA ALA A 245 0.42 10.74 21.34
C ALA A 245 1.78 11.43 21.49
N ASP A 246 2.81 10.81 20.93
CA ASP A 246 4.14 11.38 20.71
C ASP A 246 4.56 11.19 19.24
N GLY A 247 5.73 11.68 18.85
CA GLY A 247 6.23 11.53 17.46
C GLY A 247 6.50 10.07 17.07
N PHE A 248 6.53 9.14 18.02
CA PHE A 248 6.88 7.73 17.80
C PHE A 248 5.69 6.79 17.92
N GLY A 249 4.55 7.28 18.45
CA GLY A 249 3.37 6.45 18.61
C GLY A 249 2.31 7.06 19.52
N SER A 250 1.48 6.19 20.08
CA SER A 250 0.41 6.61 20.99
C SER A 250 0.16 5.56 22.07
N ASP A 251 -0.03 6.03 23.31
CA ASP A 251 -0.59 5.24 24.40
C ASP A 251 -2.08 5.56 24.51
N PHE A 252 -2.90 4.55 24.71
CA PHE A 252 -4.35 4.69 24.88
C PHE A 252 -4.93 3.50 25.62
N THR A 253 -6.16 3.64 26.12
CA THR A 253 -6.85 2.58 26.87
C THR A 253 -8.15 2.23 26.17
N ILE A 254 -8.45 0.94 25.97
CA ILE A 254 -9.75 0.45 25.48
C ILE A 254 -10.35 -0.47 26.56
N GLN A 255 -11.54 -0.13 27.07
CA GLN A 255 -12.27 -0.92 28.08
C GLN A 255 -11.41 -1.33 29.28
N GLY A 256 -10.52 -0.44 29.72
CA GLY A 256 -9.63 -0.65 30.87
C GLY A 256 -8.29 -1.31 30.56
N GLN A 257 -8.08 -1.85 29.36
CA GLN A 257 -6.80 -2.39 28.91
C GLN A 257 -5.93 -1.29 28.29
N GLU A 258 -4.68 -1.19 28.71
CA GLU A 258 -3.68 -0.27 28.14
C GLU A 258 -3.08 -0.82 26.84
N PHE A 259 -2.89 0.06 25.89
CA PHE A 259 -2.29 -0.20 24.58
C PHE A 259 -1.15 0.77 24.30
N ARG A 260 -0.09 0.28 23.67
CA ARG A 260 0.95 1.07 23.02
C ARG A 260 1.00 0.72 21.53
N LEU A 261 0.92 1.74 20.67
CA LEU A 261 1.08 1.61 19.22
C LEU A 261 2.30 2.44 18.78
N HIS A 262 3.27 1.83 18.12
CA HIS A 262 4.50 2.48 17.64
C HIS A 262 4.34 3.11 16.23
N LEU A 263 3.14 3.57 15.91
CA LEU A 263 2.85 4.36 14.71
C LEU A 263 2.26 5.71 15.11
N PRO A 264 2.78 6.83 14.60
CA PRO A 264 2.26 8.15 14.95
C PRO A 264 0.92 8.45 14.30
N GLY A 265 0.16 9.35 14.91
CA GLY A 265 -1.06 9.95 14.37
C GLY A 265 -2.36 9.27 14.86
N LEU A 266 -3.35 10.11 15.16
CA LEU A 266 -4.67 9.68 15.65
C LEU A 266 -5.40 8.74 14.66
N HIS A 267 -5.16 8.88 13.36
CA HIS A 267 -5.72 7.97 12.36
C HIS A 267 -5.20 6.52 12.55
N ASN A 268 -3.97 6.34 13.03
CA ASN A 268 -3.45 5.02 13.35
C ASN A 268 -4.02 4.47 14.66
N VAL A 269 -4.35 5.35 15.63
CA VAL A 269 -5.12 4.95 16.81
C VAL A 269 -6.52 4.46 16.38
N ALA A 270 -7.21 5.19 15.49
CA ALA A 270 -8.50 4.76 14.95
C ALA A 270 -8.40 3.40 14.22
N ASN A 271 -7.35 3.20 13.39
CA ASN A 271 -7.08 1.91 12.74
C ASN A 271 -6.86 0.79 13.76
N ALA A 272 -6.12 1.07 14.86
CA ALA A 272 -5.87 0.10 15.91
C ALA A 272 -7.15 -0.25 16.69
N VAL A 273 -7.99 0.74 17.02
CA VAL A 273 -9.30 0.50 17.67
C VAL A 273 -10.18 -0.39 16.79
N ALA A 274 -10.23 -0.10 15.48
CA ALA A 274 -10.97 -0.91 14.51
C ALA A 274 -10.43 -2.36 14.46
N ALA A 275 -9.10 -2.53 14.44
CA ALA A 275 -8.47 -3.85 14.41
C ALA A 275 -8.73 -4.63 15.71
N VAL A 276 -8.67 -3.97 16.88
CA VAL A 276 -9.02 -4.57 18.18
C VAL A 276 -10.48 -4.99 18.19
N ALA A 277 -11.40 -4.14 17.73
CA ALA A 277 -12.81 -4.48 17.65
C ALA A 277 -13.06 -5.73 16.78
N ALA A 278 -12.38 -5.82 15.63
CA ALA A 278 -12.46 -6.99 14.75
C ALA A 278 -11.86 -8.25 15.41
N ALA A 279 -10.71 -8.13 16.08
CA ALA A 279 -10.06 -9.25 16.73
C ALA A 279 -10.88 -9.79 17.92
N VAL A 280 -11.51 -8.90 18.69
CA VAL A 280 -12.42 -9.30 19.79
C VAL A 280 -13.65 -10.01 19.25
N GLU A 281 -14.23 -9.57 18.10
CA GLU A 281 -15.31 -10.29 17.42
C GLU A 281 -14.88 -11.68 16.92
N MET A 282 -13.59 -11.85 16.62
CA MET A 282 -12.98 -13.13 16.27
C MET A 282 -12.60 -14.00 17.48
N GLY A 283 -12.80 -13.50 18.71
CA GLY A 283 -12.61 -14.25 19.97
C GLY A 283 -11.26 -14.00 20.64
N VAL A 284 -10.51 -12.98 20.26
CA VAL A 284 -9.24 -12.62 20.90
C VAL A 284 -9.52 -11.66 22.07
N ASP A 285 -8.90 -11.90 23.22
CA ASP A 285 -9.01 -11.01 24.39
C ASP A 285 -8.19 -9.72 24.20
N LEU A 286 -8.55 -8.68 24.99
CA LEU A 286 -7.94 -7.36 24.89
C LEU A 286 -6.44 -7.34 25.30
N GLU A 287 -6.03 -8.17 26.24
CA GLU A 287 -4.63 -8.26 26.67
C GLU A 287 -3.75 -8.81 25.55
N THR A 288 -4.22 -9.84 24.86
CA THR A 288 -3.55 -10.40 23.67
C THR A 288 -3.49 -9.38 22.54
N CYS A 289 -4.60 -8.64 22.28
CA CYS A 289 -4.60 -7.54 21.32
C CYS A 289 -3.55 -6.46 21.66
N ALA A 290 -3.44 -6.08 22.93
CA ALA A 290 -2.48 -5.08 23.38
C ALA A 290 -1.02 -5.53 23.17
N LYS A 291 -0.72 -6.78 23.54
CA LYS A 291 0.62 -7.38 23.32
C LYS A 291 0.98 -7.46 21.84
N ALA A 292 0.03 -7.80 20.98
CA ALA A 292 0.22 -7.86 19.54
C ALA A 292 0.50 -6.47 18.95
N LEU A 293 -0.34 -5.47 19.26
CA LEU A 293 -0.17 -4.10 18.77
C LEU A 293 1.12 -3.44 19.26
N ASN A 294 1.58 -3.75 20.47
CA ASN A 294 2.88 -3.28 20.96
C ASN A 294 4.07 -3.82 20.14
N LYS A 295 3.90 -4.96 19.46
CA LYS A 295 4.91 -5.54 18.54
C LYS A 295 4.71 -5.16 17.08
N PHE A 296 3.60 -4.50 16.76
CA PHE A 296 3.26 -4.16 15.38
C PHE A 296 4.31 -3.22 14.78
N THR A 297 4.94 -3.65 13.71
CA THR A 297 6.03 -2.92 13.05
C THR A 297 5.57 -2.07 11.86
N GLY A 298 4.29 -2.16 11.49
CA GLY A 298 3.72 -1.43 10.36
C GLY A 298 3.70 -2.20 9.06
N ILE A 299 3.45 -1.46 7.99
CA ILE A 299 3.46 -1.95 6.61
C ILE A 299 4.46 -1.15 5.79
N ALA A 300 5.01 -1.78 4.76
CA ALA A 300 5.98 -1.14 3.89
C ALA A 300 5.38 0.12 3.25
N ARG A 301 6.20 1.16 3.15
CA ARG A 301 5.85 2.42 2.50
C ARG A 301 4.65 3.15 3.13
N ARG A 302 4.44 3.02 4.44
CA ARG A 302 3.47 3.80 5.22
C ARG A 302 4.16 4.32 6.47
N PHE A 303 4.84 5.45 6.31
CA PHE A 303 5.70 6.03 7.34
C PHE A 303 6.69 4.99 7.89
N ALA A 304 7.21 4.17 6.97
CA ALA A 304 8.03 3.01 7.31
C ALA A 304 9.48 3.43 7.53
N SER A 305 10.01 3.23 8.73
CA SER A 305 11.43 3.45 9.01
C SER A 305 12.27 2.43 8.24
N VAL A 306 13.11 2.92 7.33
CA VAL A 306 14.09 2.11 6.59
C VAL A 306 15.32 1.83 7.46
N GLY A 307 15.60 2.73 8.39
CA GLY A 307 16.67 2.64 9.35
C GLY A 307 17.17 4.01 9.79
N SER A 308 18.16 4.00 10.68
CA SER A 308 18.78 5.21 11.17
C SER A 308 20.31 5.10 11.21
N TYR A 309 20.98 6.21 11.04
CA TYR A 309 22.42 6.34 11.22
C TYR A 309 22.74 7.72 11.81
N ASN A 310 23.61 7.78 12.80
CA ASN A 310 24.05 9.02 13.47
C ASN A 310 22.88 9.96 13.84
N LYS A 311 21.81 9.42 14.42
CA LYS A 311 20.57 10.14 14.77
C LYS A 311 19.82 10.75 13.57
N ILE A 312 20.09 10.31 12.36
CA ILE A 312 19.33 10.64 11.15
C ILE A 312 18.44 9.44 10.86
N GLU A 313 17.12 9.63 10.78
CA GLU A 313 16.17 8.58 10.43
C GLU A 313 15.78 8.70 8.95
N VAL A 314 15.74 7.57 8.22
CA VAL A 314 15.23 7.51 6.84
C VAL A 314 13.88 6.80 6.82
N ILE A 315 12.86 7.46 6.30
CA ILE A 315 11.47 6.99 6.26
C ILE A 315 11.00 6.92 4.81
N ASP A 316 10.36 5.80 4.43
CA ASP A 316 9.71 5.61 3.13
C ASP A 316 8.18 5.69 3.29
N ASP A 317 7.52 6.55 2.50
CA ASP A 317 6.06 6.71 2.54
C ASP A 317 5.44 6.79 1.14
N PHE A 318 4.29 6.18 1.00
CA PHE A 318 3.49 6.14 -0.24
C PHE A 318 2.68 7.42 -0.51
N ALA A 319 2.84 8.46 0.30
CA ALA A 319 2.14 9.73 0.11
C ALA A 319 2.39 10.28 -1.29
N HIS A 320 1.32 10.65 -1.98
CA HIS A 320 1.37 11.02 -3.39
C HIS A 320 0.34 12.09 -3.79
N ASN A 321 -0.48 12.55 -2.88
CA ASN A 321 -1.39 13.67 -3.10
C ASN A 321 -1.12 14.77 -2.06
N PRO A 322 -1.49 16.03 -2.34
CA PRO A 322 -1.16 17.17 -1.48
C PRO A 322 -1.50 16.98 0.00
N HIS A 323 -2.68 16.44 0.30
CA HIS A 323 -3.13 16.22 1.67
C HIS A 323 -2.28 15.17 2.42
N LYS A 324 -2.01 14.02 1.77
CA LYS A 324 -1.19 12.95 2.38
C LYS A 324 0.26 13.39 2.57
N LEU A 325 0.82 14.13 1.60
CA LEU A 325 2.18 14.68 1.69
C LEU A 325 2.31 15.62 2.89
N GLY A 326 1.38 16.56 3.06
CA GLY A 326 1.36 17.45 4.21
C GLY A 326 1.31 16.71 5.54
N ALA A 327 0.40 15.74 5.68
CA ALA A 327 0.28 14.95 6.90
C ALA A 327 1.54 14.13 7.21
N THR A 328 2.22 13.58 6.18
CA THR A 328 3.48 12.85 6.36
C THR A 328 4.62 13.76 6.80
N ILE A 329 4.71 14.97 6.23
CA ILE A 329 5.72 15.97 6.64
C ILE A 329 5.48 16.43 8.08
N GLU A 330 4.22 16.71 8.46
CA GLU A 330 3.86 17.05 9.84
C GLU A 330 4.24 15.93 10.83
N ALA A 331 3.99 14.68 10.46
CA ALA A 331 4.39 13.54 11.30
C ALA A 331 5.91 13.43 11.43
N ALA A 332 6.67 13.76 10.39
CA ALA A 332 8.13 13.74 10.43
C ALA A 332 8.72 14.84 11.32
N HIS A 333 8.11 16.02 11.36
CA HIS A 333 8.51 17.09 12.28
C HIS A 333 8.36 16.73 13.77
N LEU A 334 7.51 15.76 14.09
CA LEU A 334 7.41 15.25 15.46
C LEU A 334 8.58 14.32 15.85
N ARG A 335 9.37 13.86 14.87
CA ARG A 335 10.48 12.93 15.06
C ARG A 335 11.87 13.57 14.95
N GLY A 336 11.98 14.67 14.25
CA GLY A 336 13.26 15.32 14.00
C GLY A 336 13.20 16.83 14.06
N GLN A 337 14.37 17.45 14.14
CA GLN A 337 14.51 18.90 14.20
C GLN A 337 14.29 19.55 12.82
N ARG A 338 14.57 18.78 11.76
CA ARG A 338 14.48 19.20 10.37
C ARG A 338 14.03 18.05 9.48
N VAL A 339 13.22 18.36 8.48
CA VAL A 339 12.73 17.39 7.49
C VAL A 339 13.44 17.62 6.15
N LEU A 340 14.07 16.57 5.65
CA LEU A 340 14.69 16.49 4.33
C LEU A 340 13.81 15.60 3.45
N ALA A 341 12.93 16.21 2.66
CA ALA A 341 11.93 15.49 1.89
C ALA A 341 12.37 15.29 0.44
N PHE A 342 12.35 14.07 -0.05
CA PHE A 342 12.43 13.73 -1.47
C PHE A 342 11.05 13.30 -1.96
N TYR A 343 10.58 13.88 -3.07
CA TYR A 343 9.30 13.52 -3.66
C TYR A 343 9.41 13.17 -5.14
N GLN A 344 8.92 11.98 -5.50
CA GLN A 344 8.74 11.54 -6.89
C GLN A 344 7.25 11.39 -7.21
N PRO A 345 6.67 12.29 -8.02
CA PRO A 345 5.28 12.15 -8.44
C PRO A 345 5.11 10.98 -9.41
N HIS A 346 3.88 10.45 -9.46
CA HIS A 346 3.45 9.51 -10.48
C HIS A 346 2.20 10.04 -11.17
N ALA A 347 1.98 9.70 -12.43
CA ALA A 347 0.87 10.15 -13.27
C ALA A 347 0.91 11.66 -13.64
N PHE A 348 1.12 11.92 -14.91
CA PHE A 348 1.15 13.27 -15.50
C PHE A 348 -0.16 14.05 -15.26
N THR A 349 -1.31 13.35 -15.26
CA THR A 349 -2.63 13.95 -14.99
C THR A 349 -2.73 14.55 -13.60
N SER A 350 -2.16 13.90 -12.56
CA SER A 350 -2.18 14.43 -11.21
C SER A 350 -1.39 15.72 -11.10
N ILE A 351 -0.20 15.79 -11.70
CA ILE A 351 0.59 17.03 -11.72
C ILE A 351 -0.13 18.12 -12.51
N LYS A 352 -0.71 17.78 -13.68
CA LYS A 352 -1.46 18.75 -14.49
C LYS A 352 -2.64 19.35 -13.75
N MET A 353 -3.39 18.55 -13.01
CA MET A 353 -4.63 18.98 -12.36
C MET A 353 -4.39 19.61 -10.98
N LEU A 354 -3.38 19.17 -10.24
CA LEU A 354 -3.18 19.51 -8.84
C LEU A 354 -1.87 20.27 -8.58
N ALA A 355 -1.23 20.85 -9.63
CA ALA A 355 0.03 21.56 -9.45
C ALA A 355 -0.03 22.66 -8.39
N ALA A 356 -1.11 23.47 -8.39
CA ALA A 356 -1.32 24.51 -7.39
C ALA A 356 -1.50 23.94 -5.98
N ASP A 357 -2.27 22.84 -5.84
CA ASP A 357 -2.50 22.19 -4.55
C ASP A 357 -1.20 21.57 -3.99
N PHE A 358 -0.32 21.02 -4.86
CA PHE A 358 1.02 20.55 -4.46
C PHE A 358 1.86 21.72 -3.95
N VAL A 359 1.87 22.83 -4.68
CA VAL A 359 2.61 24.05 -4.25
C VAL A 359 2.07 24.57 -2.92
N ASP A 360 0.76 24.64 -2.74
CA ASP A 360 0.12 25.10 -1.50
C ASP A 360 0.47 24.17 -0.33
N SER A 361 0.37 22.87 -0.54
CA SER A 361 0.65 21.89 0.50
C SER A 361 2.13 21.92 0.92
N PHE A 362 3.07 21.85 -0.03
CA PHE A 362 4.49 21.91 0.31
C PHE A 362 4.89 23.23 0.95
N ALA A 363 4.41 24.37 0.42
CA ALA A 363 4.72 25.68 0.98
C ALA A 363 4.21 25.86 2.42
N LYS A 364 3.11 25.19 2.76
CA LYS A 364 2.56 25.18 4.12
C LYS A 364 3.36 24.34 5.09
N HIS A 365 3.87 23.18 4.64
CA HIS A 365 4.40 22.15 5.55
C HIS A 365 5.95 22.03 5.53
N ILE A 366 6.63 22.51 4.49
CA ILE A 366 8.10 22.61 4.45
C ILE A 366 8.51 23.87 5.20
N GLY A 367 9.19 23.71 6.32
CA GLY A 367 9.66 24.79 7.17
C GLY A 367 10.91 25.48 6.60
N PRO A 368 11.33 26.60 7.19
CA PRO A 368 12.47 27.40 6.68
C PRO A 368 13.81 26.67 6.76
N ASN A 369 13.96 25.70 7.67
CA ASN A 369 15.17 24.91 7.83
C ASN A 369 15.12 23.58 7.06
N ASP A 370 13.96 23.19 6.55
CA ASP A 370 13.78 21.97 5.79
C ASP A 370 14.33 22.10 4.37
N HIS A 371 14.37 20.98 3.65
CA HIS A 371 14.68 20.98 2.23
C HIS A 371 13.82 19.97 1.48
N LEU A 372 13.32 20.34 0.32
CA LEU A 372 12.54 19.49 -0.56
C LEU A 372 13.31 19.21 -1.87
N TRP A 373 13.53 17.94 -2.20
CA TRP A 373 14.03 17.51 -3.51
C TRP A 373 12.86 16.99 -4.34
N LEU A 374 12.69 17.54 -5.53
CA LEU A 374 11.72 17.09 -6.53
C LEU A 374 12.44 16.42 -7.70
N THR A 375 11.83 15.37 -8.24
CA THR A 375 12.31 14.73 -9.47
C THR A 375 11.18 14.58 -10.48
N GLU A 376 11.49 14.05 -11.67
CA GLU A 376 10.48 13.87 -12.71
C GLU A 376 9.43 12.81 -12.38
N VAL A 377 8.29 12.94 -13.08
CA VAL A 377 7.14 12.05 -12.96
C VAL A 377 7.53 10.63 -13.32
N TYR A 378 7.35 9.68 -12.40
CA TYR A 378 7.46 8.26 -12.70
C TYR A 378 6.33 7.82 -13.63
N TYR A 379 6.68 7.27 -14.77
CA TYR A 379 5.74 6.77 -15.76
C TYR A 379 5.78 5.24 -15.86
N PRO A 380 4.77 4.55 -15.29
CA PRO A 380 4.72 3.08 -15.31
C PRO A 380 4.30 2.50 -16.65
N GLY A 381 4.04 3.34 -17.68
CA GLY A 381 3.49 2.96 -18.97
C GLY A 381 1.97 3.18 -19.05
N GLY A 382 1.42 3.15 -20.27
CA GLY A 382 -0.01 3.36 -20.54
C GLY A 382 -0.23 4.34 -21.71
N THR A 383 -1.48 4.74 -21.92
CA THR A 383 -1.92 5.62 -23.03
C THR A 383 -2.02 7.10 -22.64
N VAL A 384 -1.63 7.47 -21.41
CA VAL A 384 -1.74 8.85 -20.92
C VAL A 384 -0.74 9.75 -21.66
N PRO A 385 -1.15 10.91 -22.23
CA PRO A 385 -0.25 11.84 -22.86
C PRO A 385 0.88 12.29 -21.93
N GLN A 386 2.12 12.12 -22.36
CA GLN A 386 3.29 12.71 -21.72
C GLN A 386 3.32 14.21 -22.06
N GLY A 387 3.75 15.07 -21.15
CA GLY A 387 3.88 16.49 -21.49
C GLY A 387 3.77 17.46 -20.31
N VAL A 388 3.73 16.95 -19.07
CA VAL A 388 3.75 17.77 -17.86
C VAL A 388 4.95 17.38 -17.03
N SER A 389 5.83 18.32 -16.75
CA SER A 389 6.99 18.15 -15.88
C SER A 389 6.66 18.56 -14.45
N CYS A 390 7.31 17.93 -13.48
CA CYS A 390 7.32 18.38 -12.08
C CYS A 390 7.99 19.76 -11.89
N GLN A 391 8.68 20.25 -12.91
CA GLN A 391 9.30 21.57 -12.93
C GLN A 391 8.29 22.70 -12.65
N THR A 392 7.02 22.56 -13.08
CA THR A 392 5.96 23.54 -12.79
C THR A 392 5.73 23.69 -11.27
N VAL A 393 5.76 22.57 -10.53
CA VAL A 393 5.63 22.57 -9.06
C VAL A 393 6.89 23.21 -8.43
N TYR A 394 8.08 22.85 -8.93
CA TYR A 394 9.34 23.44 -8.49
C TYR A 394 9.36 24.97 -8.63
N GLU A 395 8.99 25.49 -9.81
CA GLU A 395 8.97 26.93 -10.07
C GLU A 395 7.96 27.66 -9.15
N GLY A 396 6.78 27.06 -8.93
CA GLY A 396 5.79 27.61 -8.02
C GLY A 396 6.27 27.67 -6.56
N LEU A 397 6.99 26.65 -6.10
CA LEU A 397 7.57 26.60 -4.75
C LEU A 397 8.71 27.62 -4.60
N LYS A 398 9.59 27.69 -5.59
CA LYS A 398 10.70 28.66 -5.62
C LYS A 398 10.20 30.09 -5.57
N ALA A 399 9.11 30.40 -6.30
CA ALA A 399 8.47 31.72 -6.27
C ALA A 399 7.90 32.09 -4.89
N ARG A 400 7.59 31.09 -4.04
CA ARG A 400 7.15 31.28 -2.65
C ARG A 400 8.27 31.23 -1.61
N GLY A 401 9.53 31.13 -2.05
CA GLY A 401 10.71 31.11 -1.17
C GLY A 401 10.89 29.78 -0.42
N VAL A 402 10.27 28.69 -0.87
CA VAL A 402 10.49 27.37 -0.29
C VAL A 402 11.88 26.89 -0.66
N ASN A 403 12.58 26.29 0.31
CA ASN A 403 13.89 25.68 0.06
C ASN A 403 13.71 24.36 -0.71
N VAL A 404 13.85 24.44 -2.03
CA VAL A 404 13.54 23.34 -2.96
C VAL A 404 14.61 23.20 -4.05
N SER A 405 14.97 21.96 -4.35
CA SER A 405 15.83 21.56 -5.48
C SER A 405 15.06 20.67 -6.45
N TYR A 406 15.46 20.72 -7.72
CA TYR A 406 14.89 19.87 -8.77
C TYR A 406 15.98 19.27 -9.64
N ASP A 407 15.90 17.99 -9.87
CA ASP A 407 16.71 17.29 -10.89
C ASP A 407 15.84 16.16 -11.52
N SER A 408 15.90 16.05 -12.85
CA SER A 408 15.20 14.98 -13.56
C SER A 408 15.73 13.57 -13.26
N CYS A 409 16.96 13.48 -12.73
CA CYS A 409 17.61 12.24 -12.33
C CYS A 409 17.77 12.17 -10.80
N ARG A 410 16.96 11.34 -10.14
CA ARG A 410 17.00 11.19 -8.69
C ARG A 410 18.33 10.66 -8.14
N GLU A 411 19.06 9.87 -8.93
CA GLU A 411 20.34 9.30 -8.49
C GLU A 411 21.40 10.39 -8.28
N ARG A 412 21.31 11.53 -8.97
CA ARG A 412 22.17 12.68 -8.71
C ARG A 412 21.84 13.38 -7.40
N GLN A 413 20.57 13.39 -7.00
CA GLN A 413 20.11 14.00 -5.75
C GLN A 413 20.49 13.18 -4.51
N LEU A 414 20.81 11.89 -4.67
CA LEU A 414 21.18 11.01 -3.56
C LEU A 414 22.39 11.57 -2.77
N ALA A 415 23.43 11.98 -3.47
CA ALA A 415 24.63 12.52 -2.85
C ALA A 415 24.35 13.85 -2.13
N ASP A 416 23.51 14.71 -2.72
CA ASP A 416 23.12 16.00 -2.14
C ASP A 416 22.31 15.81 -0.86
N ILE A 417 21.35 14.86 -0.86
CA ILE A 417 20.54 14.51 0.31
C ILE A 417 21.45 14.03 1.45
N ALA A 418 22.36 13.10 1.15
CA ALA A 418 23.28 12.55 2.16
C ALA A 418 24.25 13.60 2.71
N ALA A 419 24.76 14.49 1.86
CA ALA A 419 25.68 15.56 2.26
C ALA A 419 24.98 16.68 3.07
N CYS A 420 23.68 16.92 2.81
CA CYS A 420 22.88 17.91 3.52
C CYS A 420 22.48 17.46 4.92
N ALA A 421 22.39 16.14 5.16
CA ALA A 421 21.85 15.56 6.38
C ALA A 421 22.74 15.77 7.61
N GLN A 422 22.12 16.10 8.75
CA GLN A 422 22.75 16.33 10.04
C GLN A 422 22.10 15.51 11.14
N PRO A 423 22.80 15.24 12.25
CA PRO A 423 22.21 14.52 13.38
C PRO A 423 20.93 15.21 13.90
N GLY A 424 19.84 14.46 14.00
CA GLY A 424 18.53 14.95 14.40
C GLY A 424 17.57 15.21 13.22
N ASP A 425 18.01 15.01 11.97
CA ASP A 425 17.17 15.12 10.79
C ASP A 425 16.31 13.86 10.57
N VAL A 426 15.18 14.09 9.90
CA VAL A 426 14.38 13.01 9.30
C VAL A 426 14.41 13.16 7.79
N ILE A 427 14.84 12.11 7.09
CA ILE A 427 14.79 12.04 5.64
C ILE A 427 13.53 11.30 5.22
N LEU A 428 12.66 11.96 4.45
CA LEU A 428 11.44 11.37 3.88
C LEU A 428 11.66 11.03 2.40
N VAL A 429 11.40 9.79 2.01
CA VAL A 429 11.29 9.39 0.61
C VAL A 429 9.82 9.17 0.28
N LEU A 430 9.26 10.05 -0.55
CA LEU A 430 7.84 10.17 -0.81
C LEU A 430 7.50 9.83 -2.26
N GLY A 431 6.41 9.10 -2.47
CA GLY A 431 5.88 8.79 -3.81
C GLY A 431 5.15 7.46 -3.86
N ALA A 432 4.35 7.28 -4.89
CA ALA A 432 3.60 6.03 -5.12
C ALA A 432 4.08 5.33 -6.41
N ARG A 433 3.57 4.14 -6.67
CA ARG A 433 3.72 3.33 -7.89
C ARG A 433 5.14 3.00 -8.37
N ASP A 434 6.16 3.76 -8.04
CA ASP A 434 7.54 3.37 -8.31
C ASP A 434 8.00 2.33 -7.27
N PRO A 435 8.20 1.06 -7.66
CA PRO A 435 8.59 0.00 -6.74
C PRO A 435 10.03 0.14 -6.24
N THR A 436 10.82 1.01 -6.87
CA THR A 436 12.25 1.19 -6.58
C THR A 436 12.53 2.31 -5.57
N LEU A 437 11.49 3.03 -5.08
CA LEU A 437 11.68 4.11 -4.10
C LEU A 437 12.17 3.59 -2.74
N THR A 438 11.72 2.42 -2.31
CA THR A 438 12.26 1.80 -1.08
C THR A 438 13.75 1.50 -1.20
N ASP A 439 14.21 1.05 -2.37
CA ASP A 439 15.64 0.81 -2.61
C ASP A 439 16.41 2.12 -2.69
N PHE A 440 15.81 3.18 -3.22
CA PHE A 440 16.39 4.52 -3.18
C PHE A 440 16.55 5.03 -1.73
N ALA A 441 15.57 4.81 -0.86
CA ALA A 441 15.68 5.13 0.57
C ALA A 441 16.79 4.33 1.25
N ARG A 442 16.97 3.04 0.92
CA ARG A 442 18.09 2.21 1.40
C ARG A 442 19.45 2.72 0.93
N LYS A 443 19.54 3.17 -0.32
CA LYS A 443 20.76 3.80 -0.87
C LYS A 443 21.10 5.08 -0.14
N ILE A 444 20.12 5.93 0.18
CA ILE A 444 20.34 7.13 1.02
C ILE A 444 20.90 6.72 2.37
N LEU A 445 20.29 5.75 3.06
CA LEU A 445 20.79 5.26 4.36
C LEU A 445 22.22 4.70 4.27
N ALA A 446 22.56 4.02 3.18
CA ALA A 446 23.93 3.53 2.94
C ALA A 446 24.93 4.69 2.72
N ALA A 447 24.54 5.70 1.93
CA ALA A 447 25.37 6.87 1.68
C ALA A 447 25.64 7.73 2.94
N LEU A 448 24.73 7.71 3.92
CA LEU A 448 24.98 8.35 5.23
C LEU A 448 26.11 7.66 6.00
N LYS A 449 26.34 6.35 5.79
CA LYS A 449 27.37 5.56 6.48
C LYS A 449 28.74 5.68 5.81
N GLU A 450 28.74 5.87 4.50
CA GLU A 450 29.93 6.00 3.68
C GLU A 450 29.81 7.32 2.90
N PRO A 451 30.43 8.42 3.35
CA PRO A 451 30.41 9.67 2.58
C PRO A 451 30.99 9.40 1.18
N ALA A 452 30.13 9.54 0.17
CA ALA A 452 30.43 9.20 -1.20
C ALA A 452 31.69 9.94 -1.70
N ALA A 453 32.68 9.20 -2.15
CA ALA A 453 33.56 9.66 -3.20
C ALA A 453 32.66 10.11 -4.36
N THR A 454 32.83 11.32 -4.86
CA THR A 454 32.08 11.94 -5.97
C THR A 454 31.83 10.91 -7.07
N THR A 455 30.61 10.40 -7.15
CA THR A 455 30.22 9.43 -8.16
C THR A 455 30.08 10.16 -9.49
N ASP A 456 31.08 9.99 -10.32
CA ASP A 456 31.04 10.36 -11.72
C ASP A 456 29.81 9.65 -12.36
N CYS A 457 28.94 10.39 -13.01
CA CYS A 457 27.66 9.95 -13.59
C CYS A 457 27.80 8.93 -14.74
N ALA A 458 29.01 8.36 -14.94
CA ALA A 458 29.32 7.41 -16.00
C ALA A 458 28.69 6.01 -15.80
N HIS A 459 28.10 5.71 -14.63
CA HIS A 459 27.53 4.40 -14.31
C HIS A 459 26.05 4.45 -13.94
N CYS A 460 25.24 5.20 -14.70
CA CYS A 460 23.78 5.01 -14.70
C CYS A 460 23.46 3.68 -15.43
N LEU A 461 23.61 2.55 -14.73
CA LEU A 461 23.41 1.18 -15.26
C LEU A 461 21.94 0.87 -15.65
N LEU A 462 21.03 1.81 -15.42
CA LEU A 462 19.67 1.77 -15.94
C LEU A 462 19.50 2.86 -16.98
N GLY A 463 19.91 2.58 -18.21
CA GLY A 463 19.79 3.44 -19.41
C GLY A 463 18.39 3.99 -19.69
N ASN A 464 17.42 3.79 -18.81
CA ASN A 464 16.02 4.17 -18.97
C ASN A 464 15.62 5.43 -18.20
N CYS A 465 16.42 5.95 -17.26
CA CYS A 465 16.03 7.17 -16.55
C CYS A 465 16.28 8.46 -17.39
N CYS A 466 17.31 8.45 -18.26
CA CYS A 466 17.65 9.60 -19.11
C CYS A 466 17.18 9.49 -20.58
N MET A 467 16.72 8.31 -21.03
CA MET A 467 16.37 8.10 -22.46
C MET A 467 14.88 8.29 -22.79
N ALA A 468 14.02 8.51 -21.80
CA ALA A 468 12.60 8.82 -22.05
C ALA A 468 12.35 10.25 -22.60
N TYR A 469 13.39 11.10 -22.69
CA TYR A 469 13.27 12.50 -23.12
C TYR A 469 14.06 12.88 -24.38
N LYS A 470 14.56 11.89 -25.14
CA LYS A 470 15.09 12.16 -26.49
C LYS A 470 14.28 11.37 -27.52
N LYS A 471 13.10 11.86 -27.84
CA LYS A 471 12.41 12.00 -29.14
C LYS A 471 10.93 12.31 -28.93
#